data_b83594d92b5f9d19383d76bcdb18e4d2
#
_entry.id   b83594d92b5f9d19383d76bcdb18e4d2
#
_cell.length_a   1.000
_cell.length_b   1.000
_cell.length_c   1.000
_cell.angle_alpha   90.00
_cell.angle_beta   90.00
_cell.angle_gamma   90.00
#
_symmetry.space_group_name_H-M   'P 1'
#
loop_
_entity.id
_entity.type
_entity.pdbx_description
1 polymer ?
#
loop_
_entity_poly.entity_id
_entity_poly.type
_entity_poly.pdbx_seq_one_letter_code
_entity_poly.pdbx_strand_id
1 'polypeptide(L)'
;PAFWQASMTVPVYFDPALIDAGPRPTQKVGESPAQYEERYVDWQTKMGMVDWDALIVNGLIAKDPSLASRRDELSSLYTSSEAYRIRDMVFKDPSLIGKKVEMNFLADANIDVWLADNIDRSLPDDQQQLSPEVRQLSDDLAAKGVIERTFNTQLFTNPDSRSSPATAGLAGAFMGSLFMMLIVIFISIPLGVASAIYL
;
A
#
# COMPACT_ATOMS: atom_id res chain seq x y z
N PRO A 1 14.68 8.45 7.31
CA PRO A 1 13.67 8.14 6.92
C PRO A 1 12.45 7.36 7.12
N ALA A 2 12.44 6.17 7.74
CA ALA A 2 11.30 5.28 7.76
C ALA A 2 10.22 5.63 8.80
N PHE A 3 10.51 6.49 9.77
CA PHE A 3 9.58 6.82 10.86
C PHE A 3 8.49 7.82 10.46
N TRP A 4 8.77 8.70 9.53
CA TRP A 4 7.83 9.67 8.99
C TRP A 4 7.75 9.48 7.48
N GLN A 5 6.56 9.34 6.97
CA GLN A 5 6.31 9.07 5.56
C GLN A 5 5.18 9.95 5.03
N ALA A 6 5.34 10.45 3.82
CA ALA A 6 4.30 11.19 3.14
C ALA A 6 3.13 10.25 2.82
N SER A 7 1.93 10.70 3.14
CA SER A 7 0.69 9.96 2.91
C SER A 7 -0.45 10.92 2.60
N MET A 8 -1.51 10.39 2.01
CA MET A 8 -2.71 11.15 1.67
C MET A 8 -3.95 10.35 2.02
N THR A 9 -4.91 10.99 2.66
CA THR A 9 -6.23 10.39 2.92
C THR A 9 -7.17 10.74 1.77
N VAL A 10 -7.70 9.72 1.12
CA VAL A 10 -8.50 9.85 -0.09
C VAL A 10 -9.84 9.16 0.08
N PRO A 11 -10.96 9.79 -0.23
CA PRO A 11 -12.27 9.15 -0.28
C PRO A 11 -12.39 8.29 -1.53
N VAL A 12 -12.22 6.98 -1.39
CA VAL A 12 -12.36 6.03 -2.50
C VAL A 12 -13.82 5.59 -2.60
N TYR A 13 -14.43 5.84 -3.75
CA TYR A 13 -15.72 5.26 -4.10
C TYR A 13 -15.50 4.02 -4.95
N PHE A 14 -15.90 2.86 -4.44
CA PHE A 14 -15.83 1.59 -5.17
C PHE A 14 -16.95 1.51 -6.22
N ASP A 15 -16.78 2.23 -7.31
CA ASP A 15 -17.79 2.44 -8.32
C ASP A 15 -18.17 1.13 -9.02
N PRO A 16 -19.45 0.68 -8.93
CA PRO A 16 -19.91 -0.52 -9.64
C PRO A 16 -19.77 -0.45 -11.15
N ALA A 17 -19.74 0.77 -11.73
CA ALA A 17 -19.55 0.95 -13.16
C ALA A 17 -18.11 0.69 -13.59
N LEU A 18 -17.14 0.91 -12.73
CA LEU A 18 -15.72 0.59 -12.97
C LEU A 18 -15.39 -0.84 -12.56
N ILE A 19 -16.05 -1.37 -11.51
CA ILE A 19 -15.85 -2.74 -11.01
C ILE A 19 -16.94 -3.65 -11.57
N ASP A 20 -16.95 -3.83 -12.89
CA ASP A 20 -17.96 -4.62 -13.61
C ASP A 20 -17.65 -6.13 -13.60
N ALA A 21 -17.24 -6.67 -12.47
CA ALA A 21 -17.01 -8.10 -12.32
C ALA A 21 -18.20 -8.85 -11.68
N GLY A 22 -19.17 -8.10 -11.14
CA GLY A 22 -20.29 -8.66 -10.40
C GLY A 22 -19.89 -9.24 -9.04
N PRO A 23 -20.83 -9.85 -8.32
CA PRO A 23 -20.58 -10.47 -7.02
C PRO A 23 -19.67 -11.70 -7.16
N ARG A 24 -18.88 -11.97 -6.11
CA ARG A 24 -18.04 -13.17 -6.05
C ARG A 24 -18.91 -14.41 -6.22
N PRO A 25 -18.59 -15.31 -7.16
CA PRO A 25 -19.35 -16.55 -7.35
C PRO A 25 -19.33 -17.41 -6.09
N THR A 26 -20.48 -17.97 -5.76
CA THR A 26 -20.63 -19.04 -4.76
C THR A 26 -21.03 -20.33 -5.48
N GLN A 27 -20.62 -21.47 -4.95
CA GLN A 27 -21.01 -22.75 -5.54
C GLN A 27 -22.53 -22.94 -5.39
N LYS A 28 -23.20 -23.25 -6.51
CA LYS A 28 -24.66 -23.48 -6.54
C LYS A 28 -24.97 -24.94 -6.21
N VAL A 29 -26.18 -25.17 -5.66
CA VAL A 29 -26.64 -26.52 -5.40
C VAL A 29 -26.74 -27.29 -6.73
N GLY A 30 -26.09 -28.46 -6.81
CA GLY A 30 -26.06 -29.30 -8.01
C GLY A 30 -25.01 -28.90 -9.05
N GLU A 31 -24.19 -27.86 -8.81
CA GLU A 31 -23.10 -27.44 -9.68
C GLU A 31 -21.86 -28.32 -9.45
N SER A 32 -21.23 -28.78 -10.52
CA SER A 32 -19.97 -29.50 -10.43
C SER A 32 -18.82 -28.58 -9.99
N PRO A 33 -17.79 -29.10 -9.31
CA PRO A 33 -16.61 -28.32 -8.96
C PRO A 33 -15.95 -27.62 -10.17
N ALA A 34 -15.92 -28.28 -11.33
CA ALA A 34 -15.34 -27.73 -12.56
C ALA A 34 -16.12 -26.50 -13.09
N GLN A 35 -17.47 -26.55 -13.05
CA GLN A 35 -18.31 -25.43 -13.47
C GLN A 35 -18.18 -24.23 -12.51
N TYR A 36 -18.08 -24.49 -11.21
CA TYR A 36 -17.82 -23.45 -10.23
C TYR A 36 -16.45 -22.79 -10.47
N GLU A 37 -15.41 -23.61 -10.67
CA GLU A 37 -14.04 -23.12 -10.92
C GLU A 37 -13.98 -22.24 -12.18
N GLU A 38 -14.65 -22.64 -13.28
CA GLU A 38 -14.71 -21.84 -14.51
C GLU A 38 -15.31 -20.45 -14.25
N ARG A 39 -16.43 -20.37 -13.52
CA ARG A 39 -17.07 -19.09 -13.17
C ARG A 39 -16.21 -18.27 -12.22
N TYR A 40 -15.50 -18.91 -11.32
CA TYR A 40 -14.62 -18.25 -10.38
C TYR A 40 -13.41 -17.65 -11.09
N VAL A 41 -12.80 -18.39 -12.03
CA VAL A 41 -11.68 -17.92 -12.87
C VAL A 41 -12.13 -16.78 -13.78
N ASP A 42 -13.32 -16.84 -14.39
CA ASP A 42 -13.88 -15.74 -15.19
C ASP A 42 -14.06 -14.48 -14.34
N TRP A 43 -14.60 -14.62 -13.14
CA TRP A 43 -14.74 -13.52 -12.20
C TRP A 43 -13.37 -12.93 -11.78
N GLN A 44 -12.39 -13.78 -11.47
CA GLN A 44 -11.03 -13.32 -11.16
C GLN A 44 -10.39 -12.57 -12.32
N THR A 45 -10.60 -13.04 -13.54
CA THR A 45 -10.08 -12.40 -14.76
C THR A 45 -10.70 -11.03 -14.94
N LYS A 46 -12.01 -10.90 -14.79
CA LYS A 46 -12.71 -9.59 -14.85
C LYS A 46 -12.21 -8.64 -13.78
N MET A 47 -12.05 -9.11 -12.54
CA MET A 47 -11.48 -8.33 -11.44
C MET A 47 -10.03 -7.89 -11.73
N GLY A 48 -9.27 -8.71 -12.45
CA GLY A 48 -7.90 -8.38 -12.87
C GLY A 48 -7.84 -7.30 -13.95
N MET A 49 -8.92 -7.10 -14.72
CA MET A 49 -9.02 -6.10 -15.79
C MET A 49 -9.53 -4.73 -15.30
N VAL A 50 -9.99 -4.64 -14.05
CA VAL A 50 -10.45 -3.38 -13.47
C VAL A 50 -9.30 -2.39 -13.35
N ASP A 51 -9.54 -1.15 -13.74
CA ASP A 51 -8.61 -0.04 -13.53
C ASP A 51 -8.73 0.45 -12.07
N TRP A 52 -7.97 -0.18 -11.19
CA TRP A 52 -7.95 0.16 -9.76
C TRP A 52 -7.32 1.51 -9.50
N ASP A 53 -6.38 1.96 -10.34
CA ASP A 53 -5.78 3.29 -10.26
C ASP A 53 -6.82 4.38 -10.48
N ALA A 54 -7.75 4.15 -11.42
CA ALA A 54 -8.84 5.10 -11.67
C ALA A 54 -9.70 5.39 -10.44
N LEU A 55 -9.89 4.42 -9.54
CA LEU A 55 -10.63 4.64 -8.29
C LEU A 55 -9.90 5.60 -7.34
N ILE A 56 -8.58 5.47 -7.22
CA ILE A 56 -7.76 6.37 -6.38
C ILE A 56 -7.74 7.77 -6.99
N VAL A 57 -7.48 7.86 -8.29
CA VAL A 57 -7.44 9.13 -9.02
C VAL A 57 -8.79 9.86 -8.93
N ASN A 58 -9.91 9.15 -9.10
CA ASN A 58 -11.24 9.72 -8.94
C ASN A 58 -11.49 10.21 -7.51
N GLY A 59 -10.98 9.49 -6.51
CA GLY A 59 -11.03 9.92 -5.11
C GLY A 59 -10.25 11.21 -4.85
N LEU A 60 -9.05 11.34 -5.43
CA LEU A 60 -8.25 12.58 -5.34
C LEU A 60 -8.98 13.75 -6.00
N ILE A 61 -9.56 13.56 -7.18
CA ILE A 61 -10.35 14.58 -7.88
C ILE A 61 -11.61 14.93 -7.10
N ALA A 62 -12.26 13.96 -6.44
CA ALA A 62 -13.41 14.23 -5.58
C ALA A 62 -13.03 15.07 -4.35
N LYS A 63 -11.81 14.93 -3.85
CA LYS A 63 -11.27 15.75 -2.74
C LYS A 63 -10.89 17.16 -3.19
N ASP A 64 -10.26 17.28 -4.35
CA ASP A 64 -9.89 18.56 -4.98
C ASP A 64 -10.22 18.54 -6.49
N PRO A 65 -11.38 19.09 -6.89
CA PRO A 65 -11.80 19.09 -8.30
C PRO A 65 -10.84 19.80 -9.26
N SER A 66 -9.97 20.68 -8.77
CA SER A 66 -8.94 21.33 -9.60
C SER A 66 -7.93 20.38 -10.20
N LEU A 67 -7.82 19.17 -9.62
CA LEU A 67 -6.90 18.12 -10.05
C LEU A 67 -7.37 17.40 -11.33
N ALA A 68 -8.60 17.61 -11.79
CA ALA A 68 -9.15 16.92 -12.95
C ALA A 68 -8.34 17.18 -14.23
N SER A 69 -7.71 18.35 -14.37
CA SER A 69 -6.85 18.71 -15.52
C SER A 69 -5.46 18.07 -15.48
N ARG A 70 -5.07 17.47 -14.35
CA ARG A 70 -3.75 16.86 -14.11
C ARG A 70 -3.87 15.36 -13.82
N ARG A 71 -4.86 14.72 -14.41
CA ARG A 71 -5.21 13.32 -14.13
C ARG A 71 -4.03 12.35 -14.33
N ASP A 72 -3.22 12.59 -15.35
CA ASP A 72 -2.10 11.71 -15.70
C ASP A 72 -0.98 11.75 -14.66
N GLU A 73 -0.77 12.90 -14.02
CA GLU A 73 0.24 13.04 -12.97
C GLU A 73 -0.23 12.46 -11.62
N LEU A 74 -1.55 12.35 -11.41
CA LEU A 74 -2.09 11.87 -10.14
C LEU A 74 -1.70 10.41 -9.84
N SER A 75 -1.58 9.57 -10.86
CA SER A 75 -1.15 8.17 -10.70
C SER A 75 0.31 8.04 -10.23
N SER A 76 1.11 9.09 -10.41
CA SER A 76 2.51 9.14 -9.95
C SER A 76 2.65 9.55 -8.48
N LEU A 77 1.55 9.98 -7.83
CA LEU A 77 1.60 10.47 -6.44
C LEU A 77 1.71 9.34 -5.41
N TYR A 78 1.33 8.14 -5.73
CA TYR A 78 1.32 7.00 -4.82
C TYR A 78 1.99 5.78 -5.46
N THR A 79 2.34 4.79 -4.65
CA THR A 79 2.95 3.57 -5.15
C THR A 79 1.92 2.68 -5.84
N SER A 80 2.31 1.97 -6.91
CA SER A 80 1.45 1.04 -7.63
C SER A 80 0.89 -0.08 -6.73
N SER A 81 1.55 -0.38 -5.61
CA SER A 81 1.07 -1.33 -4.62
C SER A 81 -0.26 -0.93 -3.98
N GLU A 82 -0.61 0.36 -4.00
CA GLU A 82 -1.88 0.83 -3.44
C GLU A 82 -3.08 0.40 -4.28
N ALA A 83 -2.97 0.39 -5.60
CA ALA A 83 -3.98 -0.16 -6.49
C ALA A 83 -4.21 -1.66 -6.23
N TYR A 84 -3.13 -2.43 -6.03
CA TYR A 84 -3.24 -3.83 -5.65
C TYR A 84 -3.89 -4.02 -4.28
N ARG A 85 -3.60 -3.13 -3.33
CA ARG A 85 -4.19 -3.17 -1.97
C ARG A 85 -5.70 -3.00 -2.02
N ILE A 86 -6.22 -2.02 -2.75
CA ILE A 86 -7.68 -1.82 -2.88
C ILE A 86 -8.34 -2.96 -3.65
N ARG A 87 -7.70 -3.51 -4.69
CA ARG A 87 -8.15 -4.73 -5.36
C ARG A 87 -8.32 -5.87 -4.37
N ASP A 88 -7.29 -6.16 -3.58
CA ASP A 88 -7.29 -7.28 -2.62
C ASP A 88 -8.34 -7.08 -1.51
N MET A 89 -8.65 -5.83 -1.14
CA MET A 89 -9.74 -5.53 -0.22
C MET A 89 -11.08 -5.94 -0.81
N VAL A 90 -11.36 -5.62 -2.07
CA VAL A 90 -12.60 -6.01 -2.75
C VAL A 90 -12.67 -7.51 -2.98
N PHE A 91 -11.53 -8.17 -3.25
CA PHE A 91 -11.47 -9.64 -3.34
C PHE A 91 -11.86 -10.31 -2.01
N LYS A 92 -11.45 -9.74 -0.88
CA LYS A 92 -11.77 -10.25 0.46
C LYS A 92 -13.19 -9.90 0.87
N ASP A 93 -13.62 -8.69 0.59
CA ASP A 93 -14.95 -8.18 0.92
C ASP A 93 -15.63 -7.48 -0.28
N PRO A 94 -16.33 -8.22 -1.14
CA PRO A 94 -17.06 -7.66 -2.28
C PRO A 94 -18.18 -6.71 -1.88
N SER A 95 -18.60 -6.67 -0.61
CA SER A 95 -19.62 -5.74 -0.13
C SER A 95 -19.17 -4.27 -0.13
N LEU A 96 -17.88 -4.03 -0.38
CA LEU A 96 -17.32 -2.68 -0.55
C LEU A 96 -17.78 -2.03 -1.86
N ILE A 97 -18.16 -2.81 -2.87
CA ILE A 97 -18.65 -2.29 -4.15
C ILE A 97 -19.91 -1.44 -3.90
N GLY A 98 -19.92 -0.22 -4.41
CA GLY A 98 -20.98 0.77 -4.17
C GLY A 98 -20.80 1.60 -2.90
N LYS A 99 -19.75 1.36 -2.11
CA LYS A 99 -19.47 2.13 -0.88
C LYS A 99 -18.35 3.12 -1.10
N LYS A 100 -18.38 4.20 -0.30
CA LYS A 100 -17.31 5.20 -0.19
C LYS A 100 -16.55 4.95 1.11
N VAL A 101 -15.24 4.83 1.02
CA VAL A 101 -14.36 4.55 2.17
C VAL A 101 -13.20 5.55 2.16
N GLU A 102 -12.96 6.19 3.30
CA GLU A 102 -11.76 7.00 3.49
C GLU A 102 -10.55 6.07 3.68
N MET A 103 -9.56 6.23 2.82
CA MET A 103 -8.37 5.39 2.83
C MET A 103 -7.11 6.25 2.87
N ASN A 104 -6.13 5.81 3.64
CA ASN A 104 -4.81 6.41 3.65
C ASN A 104 -3.90 5.68 2.66
N PHE A 105 -3.33 6.43 1.72
CA PHE A 105 -2.37 5.97 0.72
C PHE A 105 -0.99 6.53 1.01
N LEU A 106 0.02 5.68 0.88
CA LEU A 106 1.41 6.13 0.95
C LEU A 106 1.79 6.82 -0.35
N ALA A 107 2.44 7.97 -0.22
CA ALA A 107 3.03 8.64 -1.37
C ALA A 107 4.14 7.79 -1.99
N ASP A 108 4.43 8.02 -3.26
CA ASP A 108 5.59 7.41 -3.91
C ASP A 108 6.89 7.77 -3.16
N ALA A 109 7.85 6.85 -3.16
CA ALA A 109 9.10 7.02 -2.43
C ALA A 109 9.88 8.28 -2.84
N ASN A 110 9.86 8.63 -4.12
CA ASN A 110 10.53 9.84 -4.61
C ASN A 110 9.83 11.11 -4.13
N ILE A 111 8.50 11.07 -4.02
CA ILE A 111 7.72 12.18 -3.46
C ILE A 111 7.99 12.33 -1.96
N ASP A 112 8.04 11.23 -1.21
CA ASP A 112 8.38 11.28 0.21
C ASP A 112 9.76 11.90 0.44
N VAL A 113 10.76 11.50 -0.35
CA VAL A 113 12.14 12.06 -0.27
C VAL A 113 12.18 13.53 -0.71
N TRP A 114 11.38 13.91 -1.73
CA TRP A 114 11.24 15.28 -2.18
C TRP A 114 10.63 16.19 -1.10
N LEU A 115 9.52 15.78 -0.50
CA LEU A 115 8.84 16.53 0.57
C LEU A 115 9.62 16.51 1.89
N ALA A 116 10.53 15.56 2.07
CA ALA A 116 11.42 15.49 3.22
C ALA A 116 12.64 16.42 3.12
N ASP A 117 12.78 17.13 1.99
CA ASP A 117 13.94 17.99 1.69
C ASP A 117 15.27 17.21 1.68
N ASN A 118 15.23 15.93 1.34
CA ASN A 118 16.39 15.05 1.28
C ASN A 118 17.02 14.97 -0.13
N ILE A 119 16.49 15.74 -1.09
CA ILE A 119 17.01 15.86 -2.45
C ILE A 119 17.47 17.29 -2.66
N ASP A 120 18.58 17.45 -3.35
CA ASP A 120 19.03 18.78 -3.79
C ASP A 120 18.07 19.30 -4.88
N ARG A 121 17.21 20.25 -4.49
CA ARG A 121 16.21 20.85 -5.37
C ARG A 121 16.83 21.77 -6.43
N SER A 122 18.12 22.11 -6.32
CA SER A 122 18.84 22.96 -7.29
C SER A 122 19.38 22.19 -8.50
N LEU A 123 19.31 20.85 -8.48
CA LEU A 123 19.75 20.03 -9.59
C LEU A 123 18.93 20.28 -10.85
N PRO A 124 19.54 20.22 -12.05
CA PRO A 124 18.82 20.28 -13.32
C PRO A 124 17.73 19.20 -13.44
N ASP A 125 16.70 19.46 -14.22
CA ASP A 125 15.53 18.56 -14.36
C ASP A 125 15.90 17.15 -14.85
N ASP A 126 16.92 17.03 -15.69
CA ASP A 126 17.43 15.75 -16.21
C ASP A 126 18.14 14.89 -15.15
N GLN A 127 18.49 15.48 -14.01
CA GLN A 127 19.11 14.80 -12.85
C GLN A 127 18.10 14.55 -11.72
N GLN A 128 16.88 15.03 -11.86
CA GLN A 128 15.80 14.81 -10.89
C GLN A 128 15.03 13.54 -11.22
N GLN A 129 14.60 12.81 -10.19
CA GLN A 129 13.83 11.57 -10.37
C GLN A 129 12.35 11.83 -10.68
N LEU A 130 11.84 12.99 -10.30
CA LEU A 130 10.45 13.41 -10.55
C LEU A 130 10.42 14.45 -11.66
N SER A 131 9.41 14.38 -12.53
CA SER A 131 9.17 15.42 -13.53
C SER A 131 8.84 16.76 -12.86
N PRO A 132 9.10 17.89 -13.53
CA PRO A 132 8.77 19.22 -12.99
C PRO A 132 7.29 19.34 -12.58
N GLU A 133 6.38 18.75 -13.37
CA GLU A 133 4.94 18.78 -13.15
C GLU A 133 4.58 18.03 -11.86
N VAL A 134 5.16 16.84 -11.63
CA VAL A 134 4.91 16.04 -10.43
C VAL A 134 5.51 16.69 -9.19
N ARG A 135 6.70 17.31 -9.31
CA ARG A 135 7.32 18.05 -8.20
C ARG A 135 6.43 19.23 -7.76
N GLN A 136 5.99 20.05 -8.73
CA GLN A 136 5.09 21.16 -8.45
C GLN A 136 3.76 20.69 -7.86
N LEU A 137 3.18 19.63 -8.42
CA LEU A 137 1.94 19.04 -7.91
C LEU A 137 2.09 18.58 -6.46
N SER A 138 3.20 17.92 -6.14
CA SER A 138 3.49 17.42 -4.80
C SER A 138 3.63 18.55 -3.78
N ASP A 139 4.34 19.63 -4.15
CA ASP A 139 4.48 20.81 -3.30
C ASP A 139 3.14 21.53 -3.10
N ASP A 140 2.32 21.67 -4.15
CA ASP A 140 0.98 22.27 -4.08
C ASP A 140 0.05 21.48 -3.17
N LEU A 141 0.06 20.13 -3.28
CA LEU A 141 -0.77 19.26 -2.47
C LEU A 141 -0.30 19.21 -1.01
N ALA A 142 1.00 19.28 -0.77
CA ALA A 142 1.54 19.39 0.59
C ALA A 142 1.16 20.73 1.22
N ALA A 143 1.25 21.85 0.47
CA ALA A 143 0.83 23.16 0.94
C ALA A 143 -0.68 23.23 1.25
N LYS A 144 -1.51 22.48 0.52
CA LYS A 144 -2.96 22.36 0.77
C LYS A 144 -3.30 21.37 1.89
N GLY A 145 -2.32 20.65 2.47
CA GLY A 145 -2.56 19.62 3.46
C GLY A 145 -3.26 18.35 2.90
N VAL A 146 -3.17 18.13 1.59
CA VAL A 146 -3.67 16.88 0.96
C VAL A 146 -2.67 15.76 1.13
N ILE A 147 -1.38 16.07 0.99
CA ILE A 147 -0.27 15.19 1.35
C ILE A 147 0.31 15.66 2.67
N GLU A 148 0.35 14.78 3.65
CA GLU A 148 0.89 15.06 4.97
C GLU A 148 1.96 14.04 5.32
N ARG A 149 2.98 14.46 6.07
CA ARG A 149 3.96 13.53 6.62
C ARG A 149 3.48 13.03 7.96
N THR A 150 3.13 11.76 8.00
CA THR A 150 2.59 11.09 9.19
C THR A 150 3.58 10.05 9.72
N PHE A 151 3.45 9.71 11.00
CA PHE A 151 4.25 8.66 11.61
C PHE A 151 3.88 7.30 11.01
N ASN A 152 4.87 6.59 10.48
CA ASN A 152 4.66 5.32 9.82
C ASN A 152 4.49 4.17 10.84
N THR A 153 3.26 3.95 11.29
CA THR A 153 2.94 2.82 12.17
C THR A 153 3.11 1.47 11.48
N GLN A 154 2.99 1.42 10.15
CA GLN A 154 3.15 0.19 9.36
C GLN A 154 4.57 -0.35 9.45
N LEU A 155 5.56 0.49 9.74
CA LEU A 155 6.94 0.07 9.99
C LEU A 155 7.03 -1.01 11.09
N PHE A 156 6.16 -0.95 12.10
CA PHE A 156 6.17 -1.87 13.23
C PHE A 156 5.25 -3.06 13.04
N THR A 157 4.29 -2.98 12.15
CA THR A 157 3.23 -4.00 11.97
C THR A 157 3.40 -4.84 10.72
N ASN A 158 4.01 -4.27 9.67
CA ASN A 158 4.18 -4.98 8.41
C ASN A 158 5.41 -5.90 8.44
N PRO A 159 5.34 -7.06 7.74
CA PRO A 159 6.51 -7.87 7.47
C PRO A 159 7.46 -7.15 6.50
N ASP A 160 8.69 -7.65 6.41
CA ASP A 160 9.63 -7.20 5.38
C ASP A 160 9.08 -7.50 3.97
N SER A 161 9.22 -6.55 3.06
CA SER A 161 8.77 -6.68 1.68
C SER A 161 9.86 -6.23 0.71
N ARG A 162 10.31 -7.16 -0.13
CA ARG A 162 11.27 -6.86 -1.20
C ARG A 162 10.63 -6.22 -2.41
N SER A 163 9.34 -6.49 -2.64
CA SER A 163 8.59 -5.98 -3.79
C SER A 163 8.04 -4.57 -3.58
N SER A 164 7.87 -4.14 -2.32
CA SER A 164 7.34 -2.82 -1.97
C SER A 164 8.13 -2.22 -0.81
N PRO A 165 9.31 -1.63 -1.07
CA PRO A 165 10.15 -1.07 -0.01
C PRO A 165 9.44 0.02 0.83
N ALA A 166 8.51 0.76 0.23
CA ALA A 166 7.74 1.81 0.91
C ALA A 166 6.82 1.25 2.02
N THR A 167 6.35 0.01 1.86
CA THR A 167 5.47 -0.67 2.83
C THR A 167 6.19 -1.72 3.67
N ALA A 168 7.51 -1.89 3.48
CA ALA A 168 8.31 -2.82 4.25
C ALA A 168 8.36 -2.44 5.72
N GLY A 169 8.17 -3.42 6.59
CA GLY A 169 8.17 -3.24 8.03
C GLY A 169 9.25 -4.06 8.73
N LEU A 170 9.44 -3.76 10.00
CA LEU A 170 10.45 -4.40 10.87
C LEU A 170 9.86 -5.56 11.71
N ALA A 171 8.55 -5.82 11.61
CA ALA A 171 7.87 -6.80 12.45
C ALA A 171 8.53 -8.19 12.37
N GLY A 172 8.85 -8.66 11.17
CA GLY A 172 9.51 -9.95 10.97
C GLY A 172 10.91 -10.01 11.57
N ALA A 173 11.72 -8.98 11.37
CA ALA A 173 13.07 -8.89 11.91
C ALA A 173 13.05 -8.81 13.43
N PHE A 174 12.13 -8.02 14.00
CA PHE A 174 11.97 -7.90 15.45
C PHE A 174 11.55 -9.22 16.09
N MET A 175 10.54 -9.89 15.54
CA MET A 175 10.08 -11.20 16.03
C MET A 175 11.17 -12.26 15.88
N GLY A 176 11.89 -12.27 14.76
CA GLY A 176 13.00 -13.20 14.54
C GLY A 176 14.12 -13.04 15.57
N SER A 177 14.53 -11.81 15.85
CA SER A 177 15.56 -11.54 16.87
C SER A 177 15.09 -11.86 18.28
N LEU A 178 13.81 -11.60 18.59
CA LEU A 178 13.22 -11.97 19.87
C LEU A 178 13.24 -13.50 20.10
N PHE A 179 12.79 -14.26 19.09
CA PHE A 179 12.83 -15.73 19.16
C PHE A 179 14.26 -16.25 19.28
N MET A 180 15.21 -15.71 18.52
CA MET A 180 16.62 -16.10 18.62
C MET A 180 17.18 -15.85 20.03
N MET A 181 16.87 -14.68 20.60
CA MET A 181 17.30 -14.35 21.96
C MET A 181 16.70 -15.32 22.99
N LEU A 182 15.42 -15.66 22.88
CA LEU A 182 14.78 -16.64 23.75
C LEU A 182 15.45 -18.02 23.64
N ILE A 183 15.71 -18.51 22.45
CA ILE A 183 16.39 -19.80 22.22
C ILE A 183 17.77 -19.80 22.84
N VAL A 184 18.55 -18.74 22.64
CA VAL A 184 19.88 -18.60 23.24
C VAL A 184 19.81 -18.64 24.77
N ILE A 185 18.87 -17.91 25.38
CA ILE A 185 18.69 -17.90 26.84
C ILE A 185 18.34 -19.31 27.34
N PHE A 186 17.35 -19.96 26.70
CA PHE A 186 16.92 -21.32 27.13
C PHE A 186 18.00 -22.37 27.01
N ILE A 187 18.94 -22.23 26.09
CA ILE A 187 20.06 -23.16 25.91
C ILE A 187 21.24 -22.76 26.81
N SER A 188 21.62 -21.50 26.83
CA SER A 188 22.85 -21.03 27.48
C SER A 188 22.74 -21.06 28.99
N ILE A 189 21.58 -20.76 29.59
CA ILE A 189 21.43 -20.77 31.04
C ILE A 189 21.55 -22.17 31.60
N PRO A 190 20.85 -23.22 31.13
CA PRO A 190 21.02 -24.58 31.65
C PRO A 190 22.44 -25.12 31.45
N LEU A 191 23.06 -24.85 30.30
CA LEU A 191 24.44 -25.29 30.04
C LEU A 191 25.44 -24.57 30.95
N GLY A 192 25.27 -23.28 31.17
CA GLY A 192 26.11 -22.49 32.06
C GLY A 192 25.99 -22.96 33.51
N VAL A 193 24.76 -23.20 33.98
CA VAL A 193 24.51 -23.76 35.34
C VAL A 193 25.09 -25.16 35.45
N ALA A 194 24.87 -26.04 34.50
CA ALA A 194 25.42 -27.40 34.49
C ALA A 194 26.97 -27.38 34.54
N SER A 195 27.60 -26.52 33.74
CA SER A 195 29.06 -26.36 33.76
C SER A 195 29.57 -25.84 35.10
N ALA A 196 28.87 -24.90 35.73
CA ALA A 196 29.24 -24.32 37.00
C ALA A 196 29.10 -25.32 38.17
N ILE A 197 28.16 -26.27 38.09
CA ILE A 197 27.98 -27.32 39.11
C ILE A 197 29.02 -28.44 38.95
N TYR A 198 29.46 -28.70 37.70
CA TYR A 198 30.39 -29.77 37.38
C TYR A 198 31.85 -29.40 37.64
N LEU A 199 32.20 -28.15 37.63
CA LEU A 199 33.54 -27.63 38.00
C LEU A 199 33.70 -27.48 39.50
#